data_fa02aa785df59c618715611c6a301f14
#
_entry.id   fa02aa785df59c618715611c6a301f14
#
_cell.length_a   1.000
_cell.length_b   1.000
_cell.length_c   1.000
_cell.angle_alpha   90.00
_cell.angle_beta   90.00
_cell.angle_gamma   90.00
#
_symmetry.space_group_name_H-M   'P 1'
#
loop_
_entity.id
_entity.type
_entity.pdbx_description
1 polymer ?
#
loop_
_entity_poly.entity_id
_entity_poly.type
_entity_poly.pdbx_seq_one_letter_code
_entity_poly.pdbx_strand_id
1 'polypeptide(L)'
;KKKIKNINLTVITLYPKITTKQVQSINCILGKFSTTFNNDTSRGSNIHVAGESTSDILLMPGETFSYNKTTGARNWVNGYKSAPVIVGGKVVNGEGGGVCQVSTTIYNAALMSGLIIDEVHNHSLPSRYAPRGRDATVSYGYTDLKFSNPFNHPIYIKNIVGKGAITSKIYGCEMDREKIIIRMEEEYTKNKI
;
A
#
# COMPACT_ATOMS: atom_id res chain seq x y z
N LYS A 1 0.29 56.60 41.00
CA LYS A 1 -0.71 55.75 40.35
C LYS A 1 -0.04 55.09 39.13
N LYS A 2 0.21 53.74 39.17
CA LYS A 2 0.73 52.98 38.03
C LYS A 2 -0.41 52.91 37.00
N LYS A 3 -0.18 53.43 35.77
CA LYS A 3 -1.06 53.21 34.64
C LYS A 3 -0.98 51.73 34.26
N ILE A 4 -2.09 51.00 34.37
CA ILE A 4 -2.24 49.65 33.85
C ILE A 4 -2.28 49.80 32.29
N LYS A 5 -1.28 49.23 31.60
CA LYS A 5 -1.32 49.14 30.14
C LYS A 5 -2.10 47.89 29.78
N ASN A 6 -3.19 48.04 29.05
CA ASN A 6 -3.90 46.91 28.45
C ASN A 6 -3.03 46.33 27.35
N ILE A 7 -2.78 45.03 27.40
CA ILE A 7 -2.06 44.29 26.39
C ILE A 7 -3.10 43.41 25.68
N ASN A 8 -3.28 43.62 24.40
CA ASN A 8 -4.10 42.74 23.55
C ASN A 8 -3.26 41.53 23.18
N LEU A 9 -3.67 40.35 23.62
CA LEU A 9 -3.08 39.07 23.21
C LEU A 9 -3.85 38.49 22.04
N THR A 10 -3.14 38.16 20.97
CA THR A 10 -3.72 37.40 19.86
C THR A 10 -3.66 35.93 20.24
N VAL A 11 -4.80 35.28 20.36
CA VAL A 11 -4.91 33.85 20.62
C VAL A 11 -5.12 33.14 19.28
N ILE A 12 -4.22 32.18 18.95
CA ILE A 12 -4.34 31.30 17.79
C ILE A 12 -4.74 29.93 18.32
N THR A 13 -5.89 29.43 17.90
CA THR A 13 -6.31 28.05 18.21
C THR A 13 -5.66 27.09 17.21
N LEU A 14 -4.85 26.18 17.71
CA LEU A 14 -4.27 25.10 16.90
C LEU A 14 -5.17 23.87 17.00
N TYR A 15 -5.60 23.36 15.86
CA TYR A 15 -6.36 22.12 15.76
C TYR A 15 -5.42 20.97 15.37
N PRO A 16 -5.61 19.77 15.93
CA PRO A 16 -4.83 18.60 15.50
C PRO A 16 -5.18 18.25 14.03
N LYS A 17 -4.16 17.85 13.26
CA LYS A 17 -4.35 17.40 11.88
C LYS A 17 -5.25 16.16 11.80
N ILE A 18 -5.17 15.29 12.82
CA ILE A 18 -5.96 14.07 12.95
C ILE A 18 -6.75 14.17 14.25
N THR A 19 -8.05 14.00 14.19
CA THR A 19 -8.95 14.06 15.35
C THR A 19 -9.40 12.65 15.76
N THR A 20 -9.75 12.49 17.04
CA THR A 20 -10.33 11.22 17.56
C THR A 20 -11.56 10.79 16.74
N LYS A 21 -12.43 11.73 16.37
CA LYS A 21 -13.61 11.43 15.55
C LYS A 21 -13.28 10.82 14.19
N GLN A 22 -12.22 11.30 13.55
CA GLN A 22 -11.74 10.75 12.27
C GLN A 22 -11.22 9.32 12.44
N VAL A 23 -10.42 9.06 13.48
CA VAL A 23 -9.91 7.70 13.75
C VAL A 23 -11.05 6.75 14.14
N GLN A 24 -12.01 7.19 14.92
CA GLN A 24 -13.17 6.39 15.30
C GLN A 24 -14.10 6.04 14.14
N SER A 25 -14.04 6.78 13.03
CA SER A 25 -14.81 6.45 11.83
C SER A 25 -14.28 5.21 11.10
N ILE A 26 -13.06 4.75 11.40
CA ILE A 26 -12.47 3.52 10.85
C ILE A 26 -13.02 2.33 11.65
N ASN A 27 -14.13 1.74 11.19
CA ASN A 27 -14.89 0.75 11.94
C ASN A 27 -15.14 -0.57 11.21
N CYS A 28 -14.70 -0.70 9.94
CA CYS A 28 -14.88 -1.92 9.16
C CYS A 28 -13.69 -2.19 8.23
N ILE A 29 -13.64 -3.39 7.65
CA ILE A 29 -12.72 -3.74 6.57
C ILE A 29 -13.40 -3.40 5.25
N LEU A 30 -12.80 -2.52 4.45
CA LEU A 30 -13.25 -2.20 3.09
C LEU A 30 -12.84 -3.30 2.11
N GLY A 31 -11.58 -3.75 2.20
CA GLY A 31 -11.05 -4.81 1.35
C GLY A 31 -9.86 -5.52 1.95
N LYS A 32 -9.62 -6.74 1.48
CA LYS A 32 -8.47 -7.56 1.89
C LYS A 32 -8.01 -8.45 0.74
N PHE A 33 -6.70 -8.73 0.71
CA PHE A 33 -6.12 -9.72 -0.19
C PHE A 33 -4.93 -10.41 0.47
N SER A 34 -4.68 -11.66 0.08
CA SER A 34 -3.59 -12.47 0.66
C SER A 34 -2.82 -13.19 -0.43
N THR A 35 -1.50 -13.31 -0.25
CA THR A 35 -0.64 -14.14 -1.08
C THR A 35 0.27 -15.00 -0.20
N THR A 36 0.67 -16.18 -0.70
CA THR A 36 1.53 -17.11 0.02
C THR A 36 2.97 -17.05 -0.49
N PHE A 37 3.94 -17.35 0.39
CA PHE A 37 5.36 -17.38 0.06
C PHE A 37 6.11 -18.38 0.97
N ASN A 38 7.33 -18.74 0.59
CA ASN A 38 8.20 -19.53 1.48
C ASN A 38 8.87 -18.58 2.48
N ASN A 39 8.60 -18.80 3.77
CA ASN A 39 9.06 -17.94 4.86
C ASN A 39 10.58 -18.06 5.10
N ASP A 40 11.16 -19.25 4.90
CA ASP A 40 12.54 -19.59 5.31
C ASP A 40 13.57 -19.29 4.20
N THR A 41 13.41 -18.14 3.53
CA THR A 41 14.26 -17.70 2.43
C THR A 41 14.62 -16.21 2.55
N SER A 42 15.71 -15.79 1.86
CA SER A 42 16.03 -14.35 1.71
C SER A 42 14.86 -13.57 1.12
N ARG A 43 14.13 -14.20 0.18
CA ARG A 43 12.92 -13.61 -0.42
C ARG A 43 11.79 -13.45 0.62
N GLY A 44 11.59 -14.43 1.48
CA GLY A 44 10.64 -14.35 2.60
C GLY A 44 11.01 -13.23 3.57
N SER A 45 12.30 -13.12 3.94
CA SER A 45 12.80 -12.01 4.76
C SER A 45 12.49 -10.63 4.13
N ASN A 46 12.67 -10.48 2.81
CA ASN A 46 12.35 -9.23 2.11
C ASN A 46 10.84 -8.91 2.13
N ILE A 47 9.99 -9.94 2.05
CA ILE A 47 8.53 -9.78 2.16
C ILE A 47 8.15 -9.30 3.56
N HIS A 48 8.79 -9.79 4.62
CA HIS A 48 8.60 -9.28 5.97
C HIS A 48 8.99 -7.80 6.08
N VAL A 49 10.20 -7.43 5.67
CA VAL A 49 10.69 -6.04 5.71
C VAL A 49 9.74 -5.10 4.95
N ALA A 50 9.38 -5.46 3.72
CA ALA A 50 8.50 -4.63 2.89
C ALA A 50 7.05 -4.58 3.43
N GLY A 51 6.54 -5.69 3.95
CA GLY A 51 5.20 -5.77 4.54
C GLY A 51 5.07 -4.95 5.81
N GLU A 52 6.08 -4.98 6.67
CA GLU A 52 6.13 -4.17 7.90
C GLU A 52 6.26 -2.68 7.58
N SER A 53 7.16 -2.29 6.66
CA SER A 53 7.36 -0.89 6.28
C SER A 53 6.13 -0.26 5.61
N THR A 54 5.25 -1.06 5.01
CA THR A 54 4.01 -0.61 4.37
C THR A 54 2.76 -0.86 5.22
N SER A 55 2.94 -1.22 6.48
CA SER A 55 1.85 -1.39 7.46
C SER A 55 1.64 -0.13 8.30
N ASP A 56 0.48 -0.08 8.96
CA ASP A 56 0.13 0.94 9.93
C ASP A 56 0.11 2.37 9.36
N ILE A 57 -0.40 2.49 8.12
CA ILE A 57 -0.47 3.75 7.39
C ILE A 57 -1.90 4.28 7.41
N LEU A 58 -2.06 5.51 7.90
CA LEU A 58 -3.30 6.26 7.84
C LEU A 58 -3.27 7.20 6.64
N LEU A 59 -4.29 7.12 5.77
CA LEU A 59 -4.50 8.05 4.67
C LEU A 59 -5.78 8.85 4.91
N MET A 60 -5.63 10.16 5.01
CA MET A 60 -6.76 11.07 5.10
C MET A 60 -7.48 11.18 3.75
N PRO A 61 -8.72 11.71 3.70
CA PRO A 61 -9.40 12.02 2.45
C PRO A 61 -8.52 12.79 1.46
N GLY A 62 -8.40 12.29 0.22
CA GLY A 62 -7.58 12.88 -0.84
C GLY A 62 -6.08 12.62 -0.74
N GLU A 63 -5.57 11.98 0.33
CA GLU A 63 -4.16 11.64 0.42
C GLU A 63 -3.82 10.42 -0.45
N THR A 64 -2.58 10.40 -0.98
CA THR A 64 -2.06 9.35 -1.86
C THR A 64 -1.00 8.52 -1.14
N PHE A 65 -1.14 7.20 -1.23
CA PHE A 65 -0.11 6.24 -0.88
C PHE A 65 0.88 6.09 -2.04
N SER A 66 2.18 5.99 -1.72
CA SER A 66 3.25 5.61 -2.66
C SER A 66 4.09 4.51 -2.03
N TYR A 67 4.15 3.37 -2.67
CA TYR A 67 4.92 2.23 -2.20
C TYR A 67 6.42 2.55 -2.10
N ASN A 68 6.97 3.19 -3.14
CA ASN A 68 8.39 3.56 -3.17
C ASN A 68 8.76 4.60 -2.12
N LYS A 69 7.90 5.60 -1.89
CA LYS A 69 8.12 6.61 -0.83
C LYS A 69 8.09 5.97 0.55
N THR A 70 7.24 4.97 0.75
CA THR A 70 7.06 4.31 2.03
C THR A 70 8.20 3.33 2.34
N THR A 71 8.62 2.52 1.36
CA THR A 71 9.66 1.50 1.56
C THR A 71 11.09 2.02 1.40
N GLY A 72 11.29 3.11 0.67
CA GLY A 72 12.62 3.60 0.30
C GLY A 72 13.39 2.66 -0.62
N ALA A 73 14.70 2.83 -0.69
CA ALA A 73 15.60 2.00 -1.48
C ALA A 73 15.68 0.56 -0.90
N ARG A 74 15.67 -0.45 -1.78
CA ARG A 74 15.72 -1.87 -1.42
C ARG A 74 17.16 -2.34 -1.38
N ASN A 75 17.90 -1.94 -0.37
CA ASN A 75 19.30 -2.28 -0.17
C ASN A 75 19.54 -2.93 1.21
N TRP A 76 20.73 -3.44 1.43
CA TRP A 76 21.11 -4.08 2.68
C TRP A 76 21.02 -3.16 3.91
N VAL A 77 21.21 -1.85 3.74
CA VAL A 77 21.10 -0.86 4.83
C VAL A 77 19.68 -0.81 5.37
N ASN A 78 18.68 -0.98 4.48
CA ASN A 78 17.26 -1.03 4.82
C ASN A 78 16.78 -2.46 5.12
N GLY A 79 17.69 -3.41 5.36
CA GLY A 79 17.38 -4.78 5.78
C GLY A 79 17.05 -5.75 4.65
N TYR A 80 17.14 -5.32 3.38
CA TYR A 80 16.86 -6.19 2.24
C TYR A 80 18.05 -7.10 1.90
N LYS A 81 17.75 -8.32 1.49
CA LYS A 81 18.70 -9.36 1.10
C LYS A 81 18.65 -9.60 -0.41
N SER A 82 19.74 -10.15 -0.95
CA SER A 82 19.76 -10.67 -2.33
C SER A 82 18.81 -11.86 -2.46
N ALA A 83 17.95 -11.83 -3.47
CA ALA A 83 16.98 -12.86 -3.79
C ALA A 83 16.61 -12.79 -5.28
N PRO A 84 15.95 -13.81 -5.85
CA PRO A 84 15.54 -13.79 -7.26
C PRO A 84 14.62 -12.61 -7.60
N VAL A 85 14.99 -11.85 -8.64
CA VAL A 85 14.25 -10.76 -9.28
C VAL A 85 14.13 -10.98 -10.77
N ILE A 86 13.16 -10.36 -11.43
CA ILE A 86 12.99 -10.42 -12.89
C ILE A 86 13.56 -9.12 -13.48
N VAL A 87 14.59 -9.24 -14.32
CA VAL A 87 15.19 -8.12 -15.05
C VAL A 87 15.29 -8.50 -16.53
N GLY A 88 14.68 -7.70 -17.41
CA GLY A 88 14.71 -7.95 -18.86
C GLY A 88 14.13 -9.32 -19.25
N GLY A 89 13.10 -9.80 -18.53
CA GLY A 89 12.49 -11.12 -18.79
C GLY A 89 13.31 -12.32 -18.32
N LYS A 90 14.41 -12.10 -17.56
CA LYS A 90 15.25 -13.17 -16.99
C LYS A 90 15.24 -13.10 -15.46
N VAL A 91 15.32 -14.26 -14.82
CA VAL A 91 15.48 -14.36 -13.36
C VAL A 91 16.94 -14.25 -13.01
N VAL A 92 17.29 -13.24 -12.22
CA VAL A 92 18.65 -12.99 -11.70
C VAL A 92 18.59 -12.74 -10.20
N ASN A 93 19.72 -12.84 -9.49
CA ASN A 93 19.78 -12.44 -8.10
C ASN A 93 19.97 -10.92 -8.01
N GLY A 94 19.14 -10.27 -7.21
CA GLY A 94 19.16 -8.83 -6.97
C GLY A 94 18.63 -8.48 -5.59
N GLU A 95 18.88 -7.26 -5.14
CA GLU A 95 18.39 -6.79 -3.84
C GLU A 95 16.85 -6.58 -3.87
N GLY A 96 16.19 -6.94 -2.78
CA GLY A 96 14.76 -6.75 -2.62
C GLY A 96 13.86 -7.73 -3.40
N GLY A 97 14.40 -8.88 -3.88
CA GLY A 97 13.53 -9.91 -4.48
C GLY A 97 12.41 -10.31 -3.53
N GLY A 98 11.14 -10.24 -4.01
CA GLY A 98 9.93 -10.47 -3.20
C GLY A 98 9.07 -9.22 -2.96
N VAL A 99 9.62 -8.00 -3.05
CA VAL A 99 8.87 -6.76 -2.77
C VAL A 99 7.66 -6.55 -3.69
N CYS A 100 7.74 -6.97 -4.95
CA CYS A 100 6.61 -6.91 -5.88
C CYS A 100 5.44 -7.81 -5.48
N GLN A 101 5.65 -8.85 -4.68
CA GLN A 101 4.55 -9.63 -4.12
C GLN A 101 3.82 -8.85 -3.04
N VAL A 102 4.52 -8.05 -2.24
CA VAL A 102 3.92 -7.17 -1.24
C VAL A 102 3.09 -6.08 -1.91
N SER A 103 3.67 -5.36 -2.90
CA SER A 103 2.94 -4.33 -3.65
C SER A 103 1.71 -4.90 -4.36
N THR A 104 1.82 -6.09 -4.95
CA THR A 104 0.68 -6.79 -5.57
C THR A 104 -0.42 -7.13 -4.56
N THR A 105 -0.04 -7.57 -3.34
CA THR A 105 -1.01 -7.88 -2.29
C THR A 105 -1.75 -6.62 -1.84
N ILE A 106 -1.04 -5.51 -1.64
CA ILE A 106 -1.60 -4.20 -1.29
C ILE A 106 -2.49 -3.68 -2.44
N TYR A 107 -2.03 -3.77 -3.69
CA TYR A 107 -2.78 -3.34 -4.87
C TYR A 107 -4.15 -4.02 -4.96
N ASN A 108 -4.19 -5.35 -4.79
CA ASN A 108 -5.44 -6.07 -4.81
C ASN A 108 -6.37 -5.71 -3.64
N ALA A 109 -5.81 -5.47 -2.45
CA ALA A 109 -6.60 -4.97 -1.32
C ALA A 109 -7.16 -3.57 -1.62
N ALA A 110 -6.38 -2.69 -2.26
CA ALA A 110 -6.81 -1.35 -2.67
C ALA A 110 -7.93 -1.40 -3.71
N LEU A 111 -7.80 -2.26 -4.74
CA LEU A 111 -8.88 -2.49 -5.72
C LEU A 111 -10.17 -2.94 -5.05
N MET A 112 -10.09 -3.92 -4.14
CA MET A 112 -11.25 -4.44 -3.40
C MET A 112 -11.83 -3.44 -2.39
N SER A 113 -11.09 -2.36 -2.09
CA SER A 113 -11.54 -1.29 -1.21
C SER A 113 -12.12 -0.09 -1.96
N GLY A 114 -12.21 -0.13 -3.30
CA GLY A 114 -12.73 0.97 -4.11
C GLY A 114 -11.82 2.21 -4.13
N LEU A 115 -10.51 2.04 -3.87
CA LEU A 115 -9.55 3.15 -3.94
C LEU A 115 -9.20 3.49 -5.39
N ILE A 116 -8.84 4.74 -5.65
CA ILE A 116 -8.40 5.17 -6.98
C ILE A 116 -6.95 4.76 -7.17
N ILE A 117 -6.68 3.97 -8.20
CA ILE A 117 -5.31 3.57 -8.57
C ILE A 117 -4.72 4.65 -9.47
N ASP A 118 -3.71 5.36 -8.95
CA ASP A 118 -3.06 6.48 -9.64
C ASP A 118 -1.88 5.99 -10.50
N GLU A 119 -1.18 4.92 -10.05
CA GLU A 119 -0.05 4.32 -10.80
C GLU A 119 0.05 2.83 -10.48
N VAL A 120 0.10 2.00 -11.52
CA VAL A 120 0.38 0.56 -11.43
C VAL A 120 1.04 0.09 -12.72
N HIS A 121 1.96 -0.87 -12.60
CA HIS A 121 2.66 -1.49 -13.72
C HIS A 121 2.63 -3.01 -13.57
N ASN A 122 2.40 -3.73 -14.67
CA ASN A 122 2.45 -5.19 -14.66
C ASN A 122 3.87 -5.70 -14.91
N HIS A 123 4.17 -6.92 -14.46
CA HIS A 123 5.41 -7.59 -14.81
C HIS A 123 5.42 -7.99 -16.29
N SER A 124 6.60 -8.03 -16.90
CA SER A 124 6.81 -8.56 -18.25
C SER A 124 6.55 -10.08 -18.33
N LEU A 125 6.64 -10.78 -17.21
CA LEU A 125 6.29 -12.20 -17.06
C LEU A 125 5.18 -12.35 -16.03
N PRO A 126 4.16 -13.19 -16.29
CA PRO A 126 3.06 -13.38 -15.33
C PRO A 126 3.55 -13.83 -13.94
N SER A 127 3.10 -13.15 -12.90
CA SER A 127 3.35 -13.56 -11.52
C SER A 127 2.53 -14.82 -11.18
N ARG A 128 3.06 -15.67 -10.26
CA ARG A 128 2.36 -16.89 -9.82
C ARG A 128 1.51 -16.69 -8.57
N TYR A 129 1.61 -15.53 -7.92
CA TYR A 129 0.97 -15.24 -6.64
C TYR A 129 -0.28 -14.37 -6.76
N ALA A 130 -0.62 -13.92 -7.98
CA ALA A 130 -1.83 -13.16 -8.24
C ALA A 130 -2.46 -13.58 -9.59
N PRO A 131 -3.76 -13.34 -9.80
CA PRO A 131 -4.39 -13.48 -11.11
C PRO A 131 -3.68 -12.63 -12.18
N ARG A 132 -3.72 -13.07 -13.43
CA ARG A 132 -3.12 -12.33 -14.56
C ARG A 132 -3.73 -10.92 -14.64
N GLY A 133 -2.89 -9.93 -14.94
CA GLY A 133 -3.28 -8.52 -15.01
C GLY A 133 -3.55 -7.83 -13.67
N ARG A 134 -3.45 -8.58 -12.54
CA ARG A 134 -3.68 -8.06 -11.19
C ARG A 134 -2.41 -8.01 -10.35
N ASP A 135 -1.27 -7.92 -10.98
CA ASP A 135 0.03 -7.75 -10.36
C ASP A 135 0.49 -6.28 -10.41
N ALA A 136 1.32 -5.89 -9.47
CA ALA A 136 1.90 -4.55 -9.36
C ALA A 136 3.41 -4.64 -9.19
N THR A 137 4.12 -4.35 -10.27
CA THR A 137 5.59 -4.23 -10.28
C THR A 137 6.02 -2.90 -9.67
N VAL A 138 7.02 -2.94 -8.81
CA VAL A 138 7.66 -1.76 -8.23
C VAL A 138 9.18 -1.84 -8.36
N SER A 139 9.77 -0.71 -8.75
CA SER A 139 11.22 -0.53 -8.82
C SER A 139 11.57 0.87 -8.34
N TYR A 140 12.46 0.96 -7.35
CA TYR A 140 12.79 2.25 -6.73
C TYR A 140 13.38 3.22 -7.75
N GLY A 141 12.75 4.40 -7.86
CA GLY A 141 13.16 5.43 -8.81
C GLY A 141 12.62 5.27 -10.24
N TYR A 142 11.88 4.18 -10.54
CA TYR A 142 11.37 3.90 -11.90
C TYR A 142 9.86 3.65 -11.94
N THR A 143 9.38 2.58 -11.32
CA THR A 143 7.97 2.20 -11.32
C THR A 143 7.43 2.13 -9.89
N ASP A 144 6.23 2.63 -9.67
CA ASP A 144 5.62 2.68 -8.34
C ASP A 144 4.23 2.06 -8.34
N LEU A 145 3.72 1.77 -7.16
CA LEU A 145 2.32 1.57 -6.89
C LEU A 145 1.82 2.78 -6.11
N LYS A 146 0.89 3.52 -6.71
CA LYS A 146 0.22 4.65 -6.05
C LYS A 146 -1.28 4.48 -6.11
N PHE A 147 -1.95 4.84 -5.04
CA PHE A 147 -3.40 4.94 -4.98
C PHE A 147 -3.81 6.02 -3.98
N SER A 148 -4.97 6.61 -4.21
CA SER A 148 -5.51 7.69 -3.39
C SER A 148 -6.83 7.29 -2.71
N ASN A 149 -7.09 7.93 -1.57
CA ASN A 149 -8.32 7.76 -0.80
C ASN A 149 -9.41 8.69 -1.36
N PRO A 150 -10.42 8.18 -2.11
CA PRO A 150 -11.50 8.99 -2.66
C PRO A 150 -12.62 9.29 -1.67
N PHE A 151 -12.57 8.69 -0.48
CA PHE A 151 -13.65 8.76 0.49
C PHE A 151 -13.58 10.04 1.34
N ASN A 152 -14.70 10.34 2.01
CA ASN A 152 -14.77 11.45 2.97
C ASN A 152 -14.24 11.09 4.37
N HIS A 153 -13.88 9.82 4.59
CA HIS A 153 -13.33 9.31 5.84
C HIS A 153 -11.90 8.78 5.62
N PRO A 154 -11.07 8.79 6.66
CA PRO A 154 -9.74 8.20 6.57
C PRO A 154 -9.81 6.69 6.38
N ILE A 155 -8.77 6.15 5.74
CA ILE A 155 -8.53 4.69 5.64
C ILE A 155 -7.24 4.34 6.36
N TYR A 156 -7.14 3.08 6.80
CA TYR A 156 -5.97 2.56 7.48
C TYR A 156 -5.51 1.26 6.83
N ILE A 157 -4.24 1.22 6.43
CA ILE A 157 -3.61 0.08 5.76
C ILE A 157 -2.88 -0.75 6.81
N LYS A 158 -3.24 -2.03 6.91
CA LYS A 158 -2.60 -3.00 7.78
C LYS A 158 -2.13 -4.22 7.00
N ASN A 159 -0.82 -4.48 7.05
CA ASN A 159 -0.25 -5.72 6.55
C ASN A 159 0.04 -6.67 7.70
N ILE A 160 -0.31 -7.93 7.52
CA ILE A 160 -0.05 -9.02 8.45
C ILE A 160 0.83 -10.01 7.72
N VAL A 161 2.09 -10.13 8.15
CA VAL A 161 3.07 -11.04 7.55
C VAL A 161 3.42 -12.13 8.53
N GLY A 162 3.35 -13.38 8.11
CA GLY A 162 3.72 -14.52 8.96
C GLY A 162 3.19 -15.83 8.43
N LYS A 163 3.77 -16.95 8.92
CA LYS A 163 3.38 -18.33 8.58
C LYS A 163 3.31 -18.59 7.06
N GLY A 164 4.21 -17.98 6.28
CA GLY A 164 4.28 -18.17 4.84
C GLY A 164 3.19 -17.45 4.04
N ALA A 165 2.55 -16.44 4.61
CA ALA A 165 1.55 -15.60 3.94
C ALA A 165 1.71 -14.13 4.31
N ILE A 166 1.33 -13.25 3.37
CA ILE A 166 1.07 -11.85 3.64
C ILE A 166 -0.38 -11.53 3.32
N THR A 167 -1.04 -10.83 4.24
CA THR A 167 -2.41 -10.34 4.09
C THR A 167 -2.41 -8.83 4.25
N SER A 168 -2.85 -8.12 3.23
CA SER A 168 -3.15 -6.69 3.30
C SER A 168 -4.63 -6.49 3.59
N LYS A 169 -4.94 -5.66 4.59
CA LYS A 169 -6.28 -5.22 4.94
C LYS A 169 -6.34 -3.71 4.87
N ILE A 170 -7.38 -3.19 4.26
CA ILE A 170 -7.68 -1.77 4.26
C ILE A 170 -8.96 -1.58 5.06
N TYR A 171 -8.83 -0.85 6.16
CA TYR A 171 -9.93 -0.49 7.05
C TYR A 171 -10.44 0.90 6.68
N GLY A 172 -11.70 1.16 6.90
CA GLY A 172 -12.34 2.44 6.67
C GLY A 172 -13.71 2.55 7.33
N CYS A 173 -14.52 3.47 6.84
CA CYS A 173 -15.86 3.72 7.34
C CYS A 173 -16.88 2.81 6.64
N GLU A 174 -17.82 2.24 7.41
CA GLU A 174 -18.90 1.41 6.89
C GLU A 174 -19.78 2.17 5.88
N MET A 175 -20.01 3.46 6.10
CA MET A 175 -20.74 4.33 5.16
C MET A 175 -20.08 4.45 3.79
N ASP A 176 -18.74 4.31 3.71
CA ASP A 176 -18.00 4.29 2.45
C ASP A 176 -18.04 2.91 1.83
N ARG A 177 -18.01 1.84 2.64
CA ARG A 177 -18.12 0.45 2.19
C ARG A 177 -19.41 0.19 1.41
N GLU A 178 -20.53 0.75 1.84
CA GLU A 178 -21.83 0.59 1.18
C GLU A 178 -21.85 1.15 -0.25
N LYS A 179 -20.93 2.06 -0.59
CA LYS A 179 -20.80 2.69 -1.91
C LYS A 179 -19.91 1.90 -2.86
N ILE A 180 -19.18 0.88 -2.37
CA ILE A 180 -18.20 0.13 -3.16
C ILE A 180 -18.91 -0.93 -3.98
N ILE A 181 -18.88 -0.78 -5.30
CA ILE A 181 -19.35 -1.78 -6.27
C ILE A 181 -18.16 -2.21 -7.11
N ILE A 182 -17.75 -3.48 -7.00
CA ILE A 182 -16.63 -4.04 -7.75
C ILE A 182 -17.19 -4.94 -8.85
N ARG A 183 -16.83 -4.65 -10.09
CA ARG A 183 -17.05 -5.53 -11.25
C ARG A 183 -15.70 -5.93 -11.82
N MET A 184 -15.50 -7.22 -12.06
CA MET A 184 -14.30 -7.74 -12.73
C MET A 184 -14.72 -8.30 -14.07
N GLU A 185 -14.12 -7.77 -15.14
CA GLU A 185 -14.29 -8.26 -16.50
C GLU A 185 -12.92 -8.72 -17.01
N GLU A 186 -12.85 -9.95 -17.55
CA GLU A 186 -11.62 -10.48 -18.14
C GLU A 186 -11.76 -10.46 -19.67
N GLU A 187 -10.93 -9.68 -20.33
CA GLU A 187 -10.83 -9.65 -21.79
C GLU A 187 -9.58 -10.39 -22.26
N TYR A 188 -9.75 -11.45 -23.04
CA TYR A 188 -8.64 -12.18 -23.63
C TYR A 188 -8.42 -11.74 -25.08
N THR A 189 -7.37 -10.97 -25.34
CA THR A 189 -6.90 -10.68 -26.68
C THR A 189 -6.11 -11.89 -27.21
N LYS A 190 -6.66 -12.60 -28.19
CA LYS A 190 -5.88 -13.59 -28.96
C LYS A 190 -4.92 -12.80 -29.85
N ASN A 191 -3.64 -12.75 -29.49
CA ASN A 191 -2.62 -12.35 -30.43
C ASN A 191 -2.66 -13.37 -31.61
N LYS A 192 -3.04 -12.92 -32.79
CA LYS A 192 -2.79 -13.70 -34.04
C LYS A 192 -1.26 -13.76 -34.17
N ILE A 193 -0.72 -14.96 -34.04
CA ILE A 193 0.65 -15.31 -34.43
C ILE A 193 0.76 -15.23 -35.94
#